data_4f2bf1fc6b445d3bba4018a5c3beeba3
#
_entry.id   4f2bf1fc6b445d3bba4018a5c3beeba3
#
_cell.length_a   1.000
_cell.length_b   1.000
_cell.length_c   1.000
_cell.angle_alpha   90.00
_cell.angle_beta   90.00
_cell.angle_gamma   90.00
#
_symmetry.space_group_name_H-M   'P 1'
#
loop_
_entity.id
_entity.type
_entity.pdbx_description
1 polymer ?
#
loop_
_entity_poly.entity_id
_entity_poly.type
_entity_poly.pdbx_seq_one_letter_code
_entity_poly.pdbx_strand_id
1 'polypeptide(L)'
;MVQVTKSLGFIARHGLWTDEQRRQAEDLKRRIESDNLHLVRLAWADPHGAARAKALTAPGFLAALSNGHNINVATSTLDSANARTFDSFTRGGGMGLDEMTGSPNLTVVPDPSTFRVLPWAPGVGWVLGDEYFNSGVPFHFSPRQLLRKQLKRLAEKGMSSLVGLEIEWYLLRVADDHLSHEHTGIPGVRGRPIGTWPVEPGFSYHSESNMDLMQPVLSALATRFDEIGLPLRSIENEFGPGQVECTFAPRPALEAADQALLFRTATRQICRRMGFFATFMCRPALKGFYSSGWHLHQSLVDGKSGRNLFMPAREREYLSPLGYAFLGGLMTHAGPCTPFATPTVNGYRRYRPNSLAPDRATWCYDHRGVMIRVLGGPDDPATRMENRIGEPSANPYLYILSQIVAGLDGIENKLEPGTPDDDPYNANRPMLPASLPAALDALEREPLFRAQLGEVFVDYFLKLKRNEAGRFAQWRKDAGRQEDDEPTEWEQNEYFDFF
;
A
#
# COMPACT_ATOMS: atom_id res chain seq x y z
N MET A 1 34.86 34.09 24.76
CA MET A 1 33.73 33.16 24.63
C MET A 1 33.20 33.31 23.21
N VAL A 2 33.46 32.30 22.34
CA VAL A 2 32.87 32.27 21.00
C VAL A 2 31.40 31.92 21.20
N GLN A 3 30.49 32.83 20.88
CA GLN A 3 29.07 32.52 20.78
C GLN A 3 28.91 31.49 19.66
N VAL A 4 28.73 30.25 20.03
CA VAL A 4 28.28 29.19 19.12
C VAL A 4 26.83 29.53 18.79
N THR A 5 26.63 30.25 17.71
CA THR A 5 25.28 30.37 17.11
C THR A 5 24.80 28.97 16.85
N LYS A 6 23.78 28.48 17.60
CA LYS A 6 23.13 27.19 17.33
C LYS A 6 22.64 27.23 15.88
N SER A 7 23.31 26.49 15.01
CA SER A 7 22.84 26.33 13.63
C SER A 7 21.45 25.68 13.67
N LEU A 8 20.53 26.18 12.86
CA LEU A 8 19.20 25.57 12.69
C LEU A 8 19.35 24.11 12.28
N GLY A 9 18.61 23.22 12.93
CA GLY A 9 18.51 21.82 12.52
C GLY A 9 17.96 21.68 11.09
N PHE A 10 18.17 20.51 10.49
CA PHE A 10 17.78 20.23 9.09
C PHE A 10 16.30 20.58 8.82
N ILE A 11 15.39 20.16 9.69
CA ILE A 11 13.95 20.37 9.56
C ILE A 11 13.58 21.86 9.52
N ALA A 12 14.14 22.64 10.45
CA ALA A 12 13.88 24.08 10.52
C ALA A 12 14.55 24.84 9.37
N ARG A 13 15.77 24.44 8.97
CA ARG A 13 16.51 25.05 7.86
C ARG A 13 15.76 24.97 6.54
N HIS A 14 15.09 23.83 6.29
CA HIS A 14 14.38 23.57 5.05
C HIS A 14 12.86 23.76 5.16
N GLY A 15 12.34 24.19 6.33
CA GLY A 15 10.91 24.46 6.52
C GLY A 15 10.00 23.24 6.30
N LEU A 16 10.44 22.05 6.73
CA LEU A 16 9.81 20.78 6.38
C LEU A 16 8.55 20.44 7.22
N TRP A 17 8.34 21.13 8.33
CA TRP A 17 7.18 20.94 9.19
C TRP A 17 6.24 22.15 9.17
N THR A 18 4.95 21.86 9.25
CA THR A 18 3.91 22.83 9.57
C THR A 18 4.00 23.27 11.03
N ASP A 19 3.30 24.34 11.41
CA ASP A 19 3.22 24.79 12.81
C ASP A 19 2.56 23.73 13.71
N GLU A 20 1.60 22.99 13.17
CA GLU A 20 0.97 21.87 13.87
C GLU A 20 1.96 20.74 14.16
N GLN A 21 2.73 20.31 13.17
CA GLN A 21 3.76 19.28 13.36
C GLN A 21 4.85 19.72 14.35
N ARG A 22 5.18 21.02 14.40
CA ARG A 22 6.11 21.56 15.42
C ARG A 22 5.52 21.42 16.83
N ARG A 23 4.24 21.77 17.03
CA ARG A 23 3.57 21.58 18.32
C ARG A 23 3.53 20.10 18.73
N GLN A 24 3.13 19.23 17.80
CA GLN A 24 3.09 17.79 18.03
C GLN A 24 4.48 17.20 18.37
N ALA A 25 5.54 17.73 17.77
CA ALA A 25 6.91 17.31 18.08
C ALA A 25 7.31 17.69 19.52
N GLU A 26 6.90 18.87 20.02
CA GLU A 26 7.14 19.26 21.42
C GLU A 26 6.34 18.37 22.39
N ASP A 27 5.11 18.02 22.04
CA ASP A 27 4.31 17.07 22.83
C ASP A 27 4.95 15.68 22.86
N LEU A 28 5.48 15.26 21.71
CA LEU A 28 6.15 13.98 21.58
C LEU A 28 7.44 13.88 22.42
N LYS A 29 8.20 14.95 22.54
CA LYS A 29 9.36 15.00 23.42
C LYS A 29 8.96 14.69 24.88
N ARG A 30 7.85 15.27 25.36
CA ARG A 30 7.34 15.02 26.72
C ARG A 30 6.86 13.56 26.87
N ARG A 31 6.18 13.04 25.87
CA ARG A 31 5.68 11.65 25.88
C ARG A 31 6.79 10.60 25.90
N ILE A 32 7.91 10.84 25.25
CA ILE A 32 9.07 9.90 25.29
C ILE A 32 9.53 9.70 26.72
N GLU A 33 9.56 10.76 27.54
CA GLU A 33 9.96 10.70 28.94
C GLU A 33 8.84 10.09 29.81
N SER A 34 7.59 10.60 29.68
CA SER A 34 6.45 10.17 30.53
C SER A 34 6.09 8.70 30.30
N ASP A 35 6.13 8.23 29.05
CA ASP A 35 5.77 6.86 28.68
C ASP A 35 6.99 5.90 28.84
N ASN A 36 8.12 6.40 29.36
CA ASN A 36 9.35 5.66 29.58
C ASN A 36 9.81 4.89 28.33
N LEU A 37 9.79 5.56 27.18
CA LEU A 37 10.19 4.95 25.91
C LEU A 37 11.72 4.91 25.81
N HIS A 38 12.28 3.74 25.55
CA HIS A 38 13.73 3.56 25.35
C HIS A 38 14.12 3.45 23.88
N LEU A 39 13.20 3.06 23.00
CA LEU A 39 13.39 3.00 21.55
C LEU A 39 12.21 3.63 20.82
N VAL A 40 12.49 4.26 19.67
CA VAL A 40 11.48 4.69 18.71
C VAL A 40 11.85 4.16 17.33
N ARG A 41 10.94 3.43 16.71
CA ARG A 41 11.09 2.97 15.32
C ARG A 41 10.68 4.09 14.38
N LEU A 42 11.65 4.73 13.77
CA LEU A 42 11.43 5.66 12.65
C LEU A 42 11.27 4.82 11.38
N ALA A 43 10.05 4.77 10.87
CA ALA A 43 9.66 3.92 9.74
C ALA A 43 9.40 4.77 8.48
N TRP A 44 9.54 4.13 7.31
CA TRP A 44 9.16 4.68 6.00
C TRP A 44 8.66 3.56 5.10
N ALA A 45 7.92 3.90 4.06
CA ALA A 45 7.48 2.94 3.06
C ALA A 45 8.54 2.79 1.97
N ASP A 46 8.93 1.57 1.66
CA ASP A 46 9.74 1.30 0.47
C ASP A 46 8.87 1.30 -0.81
N PRO A 47 9.45 1.20 -2.02
CA PRO A 47 8.69 1.21 -3.27
C PRO A 47 7.71 0.02 -3.41
N HIS A 48 7.93 -1.07 -2.67
CA HIS A 48 7.03 -2.23 -2.66
C HIS A 48 5.88 -2.08 -1.65
N GLY A 49 5.88 -1.00 -0.85
CA GLY A 49 4.91 -0.78 0.21
C GLY A 49 5.20 -1.58 1.49
N ALA A 50 6.39 -2.12 1.63
CA ALA A 50 6.83 -2.70 2.89
C ALA A 50 7.33 -1.61 3.86
N ALA A 51 7.02 -1.75 5.15
CA ALA A 51 7.54 -0.85 6.17
C ALA A 51 9.02 -1.15 6.45
N ARG A 52 9.88 -0.17 6.20
CA ARG A 52 11.28 -0.17 6.61
C ARG A 52 11.43 0.69 7.86
N ALA A 53 12.37 0.36 8.74
CA ALA A 53 12.57 1.15 9.95
C ALA A 53 14.00 1.11 10.48
N LYS A 54 14.39 2.16 11.21
CA LYS A 54 15.49 2.15 12.15
C LYS A 54 14.95 2.33 13.58
N ALA A 55 15.43 1.52 14.50
CA ALA A 55 15.16 1.70 15.92
C ALA A 55 16.20 2.67 16.51
N LEU A 56 15.73 3.85 16.90
CA LEU A 56 16.56 4.88 17.52
C LEU A 56 16.38 4.83 19.03
N THR A 57 17.45 5.02 19.79
CA THR A 57 17.33 5.27 21.25
C THR A 57 16.54 6.55 21.49
N ALA A 58 15.95 6.71 22.67
CA ALA A 58 15.21 7.94 22.99
C ALA A 58 16.05 9.20 22.75
N PRO A 59 17.32 9.35 23.18
CA PRO A 59 18.15 10.51 22.84
C PRO A 59 18.39 10.65 21.32
N GLY A 60 18.61 9.54 20.61
CA GLY A 60 18.78 9.55 19.15
C GLY A 60 17.53 10.03 18.42
N PHE A 61 16.36 9.64 18.88
CA PHE A 61 15.10 10.10 18.31
C PHE A 61 14.81 11.58 18.63
N LEU A 62 15.10 12.02 19.85
CA LEU A 62 15.00 13.46 20.20
C LEU A 62 15.88 14.32 19.29
N ALA A 63 17.07 13.85 18.92
CA ALA A 63 17.92 14.52 17.94
C ALA A 63 17.30 14.49 16.53
N ALA A 64 16.65 13.39 16.17
CA ALA A 64 15.96 13.25 14.86
C ALA A 64 14.76 14.19 14.71
N LEU A 65 14.10 14.61 15.80
CA LEU A 65 13.06 15.66 15.77
C LEU A 65 13.57 17.05 15.37
N SER A 66 14.88 17.24 15.30
CA SER A 66 15.48 18.51 14.80
C SER A 66 16.18 18.31 13.46
N ASN A 67 16.83 17.17 13.26
CA ASN A 67 17.76 16.96 12.15
C ASN A 67 17.29 15.88 11.15
N GLY A 68 16.18 15.19 11.40
CA GLY A 68 15.90 13.93 10.72
C GLY A 68 16.92 12.85 11.09
N HIS A 69 16.88 11.73 10.41
CA HIS A 69 17.83 10.64 10.59
C HIS A 69 18.28 10.07 9.25
N ASN A 70 19.58 9.88 9.09
CA ASN A 70 20.13 9.39 7.84
C ASN A 70 19.89 7.89 7.63
N ILE A 71 19.43 7.56 6.43
CA ILE A 71 19.33 6.19 5.93
C ILE A 71 20.10 6.05 4.61
N ASN A 72 20.51 4.83 4.28
CA ASN A 72 21.02 4.57 2.94
C ASN A 72 19.85 4.44 1.95
N VAL A 73 20.00 5.00 0.74
CA VAL A 73 19.01 4.94 -0.33
C VAL A 73 18.75 3.52 -0.87
N ALA A 74 19.56 2.54 -0.48
CA ALA A 74 19.49 1.16 -0.97
C ALA A 74 18.10 0.52 -0.85
N THR A 75 17.31 0.87 0.17
CA THR A 75 15.93 0.35 0.30
C THR A 75 15.03 0.72 -0.88
N SER A 76 15.40 1.71 -1.66
CA SER A 76 14.66 2.15 -2.85
C SER A 76 15.29 1.67 -4.17
N THR A 77 16.46 1.03 -4.14
CA THR A 77 17.17 0.57 -5.34
C THR A 77 17.22 -0.95 -5.50
N LEU A 78 16.62 -1.67 -4.55
CA LEU A 78 16.52 -3.12 -4.51
C LEU A 78 15.10 -3.57 -4.87
N ASP A 79 14.98 -4.68 -5.58
CA ASP A 79 13.68 -5.30 -5.84
C ASP A 79 13.14 -6.10 -4.62
N SER A 80 12.02 -6.81 -4.81
CA SER A 80 11.35 -7.59 -3.77
C SER A 80 12.24 -8.66 -3.11
N ALA A 81 13.23 -9.22 -3.82
CA ALA A 81 14.22 -10.16 -3.26
C ALA A 81 15.56 -9.50 -2.89
N ASN A 82 15.59 -8.18 -2.76
CA ASN A 82 16.82 -7.42 -2.56
C ASN A 82 17.87 -7.60 -3.68
N ALA A 83 17.45 -7.95 -4.90
CA ALA A 83 18.32 -7.89 -6.06
C ALA A 83 18.64 -6.44 -6.41
N ARG A 84 19.90 -6.17 -6.75
CA ARG A 84 20.31 -4.85 -7.21
C ARG A 84 19.73 -4.59 -8.61
N THR A 85 18.83 -3.61 -8.71
CA THR A 85 18.19 -3.22 -9.97
C THR A 85 18.95 -2.10 -10.67
N PHE A 86 19.69 -1.29 -9.91
CA PHE A 86 20.40 -0.10 -10.42
C PHE A 86 21.89 -0.17 -10.11
N ASP A 87 22.71 0.37 -11.00
CA ASP A 87 24.16 0.47 -10.82
C ASP A 87 24.52 1.63 -9.89
N SER A 88 24.17 1.48 -8.62
CA SER A 88 24.20 2.55 -7.60
C SER A 88 25.57 3.19 -7.41
N PHE A 89 26.68 2.51 -7.77
CA PHE A 89 28.05 3.02 -7.62
C PHE A 89 28.59 3.72 -8.86
N THR A 90 27.80 3.83 -9.93
CA THR A 90 28.16 4.63 -11.10
C THR A 90 27.66 6.07 -10.95
N ARG A 91 28.17 6.99 -11.77
CA ARG A 91 27.67 8.36 -11.82
C ARG A 91 26.18 8.34 -12.18
N GLY A 92 25.38 9.12 -11.45
CA GLY A 92 23.93 9.14 -11.60
C GLY A 92 23.21 7.93 -11.01
N GLY A 93 23.90 7.03 -10.27
CA GLY A 93 23.31 5.91 -9.55
C GLY A 93 22.57 4.89 -10.44
N GLY A 94 22.93 4.82 -11.73
CA GLY A 94 22.23 3.97 -12.73
C GLY A 94 20.85 4.48 -13.15
N MET A 95 20.50 5.74 -12.75
CA MET A 95 19.23 6.41 -13.02
C MET A 95 19.40 7.77 -13.71
N GLY A 96 20.64 8.19 -13.98
CA GLY A 96 20.94 9.50 -14.55
C GLY A 96 20.77 10.68 -13.60
N LEU A 97 20.68 10.44 -12.28
CA LEU A 97 20.48 11.46 -11.25
C LEU A 97 21.77 11.67 -10.45
N ASP A 98 22.43 12.82 -10.62
CA ASP A 98 23.73 13.09 -9.98
C ASP A 98 23.64 12.92 -8.43
N GLU A 99 22.53 13.27 -7.81
CA GLU A 99 22.26 13.08 -6.39
C GLU A 99 22.17 11.64 -5.93
N MET A 100 22.03 10.68 -6.87
CA MET A 100 21.99 9.23 -6.60
C MET A 100 23.35 8.55 -6.73
N THR A 101 24.39 9.31 -7.09
CA THR A 101 25.76 8.80 -7.28
C THR A 101 26.31 8.20 -5.99
N GLY A 102 26.75 6.95 -6.04
CA GLY A 102 27.46 6.30 -4.93
C GLY A 102 26.56 5.79 -3.80
N SER A 103 25.25 5.61 -4.04
CA SER A 103 24.29 5.17 -3.01
C SER A 103 24.25 6.09 -1.78
N PRO A 104 23.83 7.36 -1.95
CA PRO A 104 23.93 8.39 -0.92
C PRO A 104 23.01 8.12 0.27
N ASN A 105 23.20 8.90 1.33
CA ASN A 105 22.23 8.97 2.40
C ASN A 105 21.03 9.86 2.01
N LEU A 106 19.85 9.41 2.43
CA LEU A 106 18.66 10.24 2.54
C LEU A 106 18.44 10.62 3.99
N THR A 107 17.78 11.75 4.22
CA THR A 107 17.30 12.17 5.54
C THR A 107 15.83 11.83 5.69
N VAL A 108 15.48 10.92 6.62
CA VAL A 108 14.08 10.64 6.99
C VAL A 108 13.69 11.63 8.08
N VAL A 109 12.67 12.44 7.79
CA VAL A 109 12.10 13.43 8.70
C VAL A 109 10.85 12.85 9.34
N PRO A 110 10.81 12.67 10.68
CA PRO A 110 9.64 12.14 11.35
C PRO A 110 8.39 12.98 11.10
N ASP A 111 7.24 12.35 10.91
CA ASP A 111 5.94 13.01 10.95
C ASP A 111 5.29 12.78 12.33
N PRO A 112 5.33 13.75 13.24
CA PRO A 112 4.87 13.59 14.62
C PRO A 112 3.41 13.17 14.74
N SER A 113 2.57 13.48 13.75
CA SER A 113 1.15 13.14 13.73
C SER A 113 0.90 11.63 13.66
N THR A 114 1.87 10.88 13.16
CA THR A 114 1.77 9.42 12.97
C THR A 114 2.29 8.63 14.17
N PHE A 115 2.79 9.29 15.22
CA PHE A 115 3.39 8.62 16.37
C PHE A 115 2.40 7.72 17.11
N ARG A 116 2.85 6.49 17.43
CA ARG A 116 2.13 5.51 18.25
C ARG A 116 3.09 4.83 19.23
N VAL A 117 2.61 4.49 20.44
CA VAL A 117 3.28 3.55 21.33
C VAL A 117 2.82 2.15 20.95
N LEU A 118 3.73 1.19 20.81
CA LEU A 118 3.40 -0.17 20.38
C LEU A 118 3.02 -1.05 21.59
N PRO A 119 1.74 -1.40 21.81
CA PRO A 119 1.31 -2.13 23.01
C PRO A 119 1.83 -3.57 23.07
N TRP A 120 2.25 -4.13 21.93
CA TRP A 120 2.91 -5.45 21.86
C TRP A 120 4.44 -5.39 21.98
N ALA A 121 5.02 -4.22 22.12
CA ALA A 121 6.45 -4.00 22.27
C ALA A 121 6.71 -2.94 23.36
N PRO A 122 6.69 -3.32 24.65
CA PRO A 122 6.80 -2.40 25.78
C PRO A 122 8.02 -1.47 25.68
N GLY A 123 7.82 -0.17 25.93
CA GLY A 123 8.86 0.83 25.85
C GLY A 123 9.30 1.21 24.42
N VAL A 124 8.51 0.83 23.39
CA VAL A 124 8.82 1.11 22.00
C VAL A 124 7.76 2.01 21.38
N GLY A 125 8.19 3.17 20.87
CA GLY A 125 7.42 4.04 19.98
C GLY A 125 7.59 3.67 18.52
N TRP A 126 6.65 4.13 17.67
CA TRP A 126 6.68 4.01 16.22
C TRP A 126 6.20 5.30 15.58
N VAL A 127 6.84 5.73 14.52
CA VAL A 127 6.51 6.96 13.79
C VAL A 127 6.88 6.80 12.32
N LEU A 128 6.07 7.30 11.41
CA LEU A 128 6.43 7.42 9.99
C LEU A 128 7.29 8.66 9.75
N GLY A 129 8.12 8.58 8.73
CA GLY A 129 8.90 9.71 8.23
C GLY A 129 8.82 9.85 6.73
N ASP A 130 9.06 11.07 6.29
CA ASP A 130 9.19 11.46 4.89
C ASP A 130 10.67 11.54 4.50
N GLU A 131 11.02 11.05 3.32
CA GLU A 131 12.39 10.94 2.83
C GLU A 131 12.77 12.17 2.01
N TYR A 132 13.95 12.73 2.30
CA TYR A 132 14.51 13.90 1.64
C TYR A 132 15.97 13.65 1.23
N PHE A 133 16.39 14.28 0.14
CA PHE A 133 17.81 14.47 -0.12
C PHE A 133 18.43 15.43 0.91
N ASN A 134 19.74 15.40 1.07
CA ASN A 134 20.45 16.29 1.98
C ASN A 134 20.29 17.80 1.63
N SER A 135 19.84 18.10 0.41
CA SER A 135 19.45 19.44 -0.04
C SER A 135 18.11 19.91 0.52
N GLY A 136 17.33 19.07 1.18
CA GLY A 136 15.96 19.34 1.62
C GLY A 136 14.90 19.14 0.53
N VAL A 137 15.30 18.73 -0.68
CA VAL A 137 14.37 18.36 -1.76
C VAL A 137 13.74 17.01 -1.42
N PRO A 138 12.41 16.85 -1.58
CA PRO A 138 11.75 15.57 -1.41
C PRO A 138 12.38 14.47 -2.27
N PHE A 139 12.53 13.28 -1.71
CA PHE A 139 13.06 12.14 -2.44
C PHE A 139 12.10 11.71 -3.56
N HIS A 140 12.59 11.63 -4.79
CA HIS A 140 11.78 11.42 -5.99
C HIS A 140 10.96 10.13 -5.99
N PHE A 141 11.42 9.11 -5.26
CA PHE A 141 10.82 7.78 -5.24
C PHE A 141 10.06 7.47 -3.95
N SER A 142 9.91 8.44 -3.04
CA SER A 142 9.13 8.28 -1.81
C SER A 142 7.64 8.17 -2.11
N PRO A 143 7.02 6.99 -1.92
CA PRO A 143 5.61 6.81 -2.27
C PRO A 143 4.68 7.73 -1.49
N ARG A 144 4.97 7.95 -0.20
CA ARG A 144 4.20 8.82 0.68
C ARG A 144 4.22 10.28 0.20
N GLN A 145 5.38 10.77 -0.24
CA GLN A 145 5.52 12.14 -0.78
C GLN A 145 4.84 12.31 -2.14
N LEU A 146 4.88 11.28 -3.00
CA LEU A 146 4.15 11.27 -4.26
C LEU A 146 2.63 11.39 -4.03
N LEU A 147 2.08 10.65 -3.06
CA LEU A 147 0.67 10.79 -2.69
C LEU A 147 0.37 12.20 -2.16
N ARG A 148 1.20 12.75 -1.25
CA ARG A 148 1.04 14.13 -0.77
C ARG A 148 0.96 15.15 -1.91
N LYS A 149 1.79 15.00 -2.95
CA LYS A 149 1.77 15.87 -4.13
C LYS A 149 0.41 15.82 -4.85
N GLN A 150 -0.19 14.64 -5.00
CA GLN A 150 -1.50 14.51 -5.64
C GLN A 150 -2.64 15.03 -4.77
N LEU A 151 -2.56 14.82 -3.46
CA LEU A 151 -3.53 15.38 -2.51
C LEU A 151 -3.49 16.92 -2.47
N LYS A 152 -2.31 17.52 -2.65
CA LYS A 152 -2.18 18.97 -2.79
C LYS A 152 -2.92 19.48 -4.04
N ARG A 153 -2.82 18.78 -5.18
CA ARG A 153 -3.59 19.11 -6.40
C ARG A 153 -5.11 19.05 -6.15
N LEU A 154 -5.59 18.05 -5.40
CA LEU A 154 -6.99 17.99 -4.99
C LEU A 154 -7.38 19.20 -4.12
N ALA A 155 -6.57 19.54 -3.15
CA ALA A 155 -6.82 20.66 -2.24
C ALA A 155 -6.84 22.02 -2.99
N GLU A 156 -5.98 22.21 -3.98
CA GLU A 156 -5.99 23.40 -4.85
C GLU A 156 -7.30 23.56 -5.64
N LYS A 157 -8.02 22.45 -5.88
CA LYS A 157 -9.36 22.44 -6.47
C LYS A 157 -10.49 22.51 -5.43
N GLY A 158 -10.17 22.71 -4.14
CA GLY A 158 -11.14 22.78 -3.05
C GLY A 158 -11.71 21.41 -2.65
N MET A 159 -11.06 20.32 -3.00
CA MET A 159 -11.50 18.95 -2.73
C MET A 159 -10.52 18.21 -1.83
N SER A 160 -11.02 17.20 -1.12
CA SER A 160 -10.20 16.19 -0.46
C SER A 160 -10.74 14.78 -0.73
N SER A 161 -9.93 13.75 -0.48
CA SER A 161 -10.31 12.36 -0.71
C SER A 161 -10.51 11.63 0.61
N LEU A 162 -11.62 10.89 0.72
CA LEU A 162 -11.87 9.89 1.75
C LEU A 162 -11.66 8.49 1.17
N VAL A 163 -10.97 7.65 1.94
CA VAL A 163 -10.63 6.28 1.55
C VAL A 163 -11.01 5.33 2.67
N GLY A 164 -11.76 4.27 2.32
CA GLY A 164 -12.03 3.12 3.16
C GLY A 164 -11.20 1.93 2.71
N LEU A 165 -10.68 1.19 3.66
CA LEU A 165 -9.87 0.01 3.41
C LEU A 165 -10.70 -1.25 3.69
N GLU A 166 -10.64 -2.22 2.77
CA GLU A 166 -11.17 -3.58 2.89
C GLU A 166 -10.08 -4.50 2.36
N ILE A 167 -9.38 -5.20 3.27
CA ILE A 167 -8.14 -5.91 2.95
C ILE A 167 -8.23 -7.34 3.47
N GLU A 168 -8.13 -8.29 2.54
CA GLU A 168 -8.03 -9.71 2.84
C GLU A 168 -6.57 -10.13 3.08
N TRP A 169 -6.37 -11.14 3.92
CA TRP A 169 -5.07 -11.70 4.25
C TRP A 169 -5.22 -13.11 4.84
N TYR A 170 -4.12 -13.83 5.02
CA TYR A 170 -4.14 -15.19 5.58
C TYR A 170 -3.51 -15.26 6.96
N LEU A 171 -4.23 -15.91 7.89
CA LEU A 171 -3.78 -16.32 9.22
C LEU A 171 -3.43 -17.81 9.21
N LEU A 172 -2.22 -18.17 9.59
CA LEU A 172 -1.72 -19.53 9.61
C LEU A 172 -1.04 -19.83 10.95
N ARG A 173 -1.01 -21.08 11.38
CA ARG A 173 -0.14 -21.50 12.49
C ARG A 173 1.26 -21.73 11.98
N VAL A 174 2.26 -21.30 12.74
CA VAL A 174 3.65 -21.67 12.49
C VAL A 174 3.80 -23.16 12.81
N ALA A 175 4.28 -23.93 11.84
CA ALA A 175 4.49 -25.36 11.99
C ALA A 175 5.82 -25.67 12.69
N ASP A 176 6.87 -24.91 12.36
CA ASP A 176 8.18 -24.99 12.95
C ASP A 176 8.77 -23.55 13.02
N ASP A 177 9.19 -23.12 14.18
CA ASP A 177 9.79 -21.79 14.41
C ASP A 177 11.32 -21.78 14.23
N HIS A 178 11.93 -22.91 13.98
CA HIS A 178 13.35 -23.03 13.73
C HIS A 178 13.71 -22.66 12.31
N LEU A 179 14.65 -21.72 12.16
CA LEU A 179 15.21 -21.38 10.87
C LEU A 179 16.40 -22.29 10.55
N SER A 180 16.32 -22.98 9.41
CA SER A 180 17.44 -23.70 8.81
C SER A 180 18.07 -22.86 7.68
N HIS A 181 19.19 -23.33 7.12
CA HIS A 181 19.85 -22.65 6.01
C HIS A 181 19.00 -22.53 4.74
N GLU A 182 18.03 -23.40 4.53
CA GLU A 182 17.10 -23.29 3.39
C GLU A 182 16.15 -22.11 3.48
N HIS A 183 15.92 -21.55 4.68
CA HIS A 183 15.12 -20.35 4.90
C HIS A 183 15.92 -19.05 4.69
N THR A 184 17.25 -19.15 4.56
CA THR A 184 18.10 -17.98 4.32
C THR A 184 18.22 -17.70 2.83
N GLY A 185 18.04 -16.44 2.44
CA GLY A 185 18.18 -16.00 1.05
C GLY A 185 19.52 -15.31 0.80
N ILE A 186 19.78 -15.08 -0.48
CA ILE A 186 20.85 -14.18 -0.96
C ILE A 186 20.22 -13.09 -1.85
N PRO A 187 20.91 -11.98 -2.13
CA PRO A 187 20.37 -10.95 -3.02
C PRO A 187 19.88 -11.53 -4.36
N GLY A 188 18.60 -11.35 -4.64
CA GLY A 188 17.93 -11.87 -5.84
C GLY A 188 17.33 -13.26 -5.73
N VAL A 189 17.58 -13.99 -4.64
CA VAL A 189 16.99 -15.31 -4.39
C VAL A 189 16.54 -15.41 -2.94
N ARG A 190 15.24 -15.42 -2.71
CA ARG A 190 14.70 -15.62 -1.36
C ARG A 190 14.85 -17.07 -0.92
N GLY A 191 15.05 -17.28 0.37
CA GLY A 191 14.97 -18.59 0.99
C GLY A 191 13.53 -19.13 0.99
N ARG A 192 13.41 -20.42 1.27
CA ARG A 192 12.12 -21.09 1.43
C ARG A 192 11.36 -20.50 2.63
N PRO A 193 10.05 -20.21 2.53
CA PRO A 193 9.25 -19.79 3.68
C PRO A 193 9.21 -20.86 4.77
N ILE A 194 8.99 -20.42 6.01
CA ILE A 194 8.76 -21.37 7.13
C ILE A 194 7.51 -22.21 6.88
N GLY A 195 7.49 -23.43 7.40
CA GLY A 195 6.33 -24.30 7.36
C GLY A 195 5.15 -23.72 8.14
N THR A 196 3.94 -23.87 7.58
CA THR A 196 2.71 -23.37 8.19
C THR A 196 1.58 -24.37 8.08
N TRP A 197 0.60 -24.29 9.00
CA TRP A 197 -0.63 -25.06 9.00
C TRP A 197 -1.84 -24.12 8.90
N PRO A 198 -2.91 -24.52 8.18
CA PRO A 198 -4.18 -23.81 8.26
C PRO A 198 -4.69 -23.74 9.70
N VAL A 199 -5.34 -22.64 10.07
CA VAL A 199 -5.98 -22.46 11.38
C VAL A 199 -7.37 -23.07 11.43
N GLU A 200 -8.02 -23.20 10.25
CA GLU A 200 -9.34 -23.79 10.05
C GLU A 200 -9.45 -24.33 8.61
N PRO A 201 -10.48 -25.18 8.29
CA PRO A 201 -10.54 -25.91 7.02
C PRO A 201 -10.89 -25.09 5.78
N GLY A 202 -11.38 -23.86 5.91
CA GLY A 202 -11.87 -23.05 4.78
C GLY A 202 -13.22 -23.52 4.21
N PHE A 203 -13.56 -22.98 3.05
CA PHE A 203 -14.73 -23.35 2.24
C PHE A 203 -16.10 -23.16 2.90
N SER A 204 -16.16 -22.36 3.96
CA SER A 204 -17.37 -21.98 4.66
C SER A 204 -17.37 -20.47 4.90
N TYR A 205 -17.73 -19.73 3.86
CA TYR A 205 -17.78 -18.27 3.87
C TYR A 205 -18.67 -17.75 5.01
N HIS A 206 -18.15 -16.79 5.80
CA HIS A 206 -18.77 -16.24 7.00
C HIS A 206 -19.15 -17.29 8.06
N SER A 207 -18.39 -18.39 8.16
CA SER A 207 -18.62 -19.39 9.17
C SER A 207 -18.28 -18.87 10.58
N GLU A 208 -19.28 -18.77 11.46
CA GLU A 208 -19.06 -18.40 12.86
C GLU A 208 -18.17 -19.43 13.57
N SER A 209 -18.33 -20.72 13.28
CA SER A 209 -17.49 -21.78 13.86
C SER A 209 -16.03 -21.66 13.44
N ASN A 210 -15.74 -21.32 12.17
CA ASN A 210 -14.38 -21.08 11.72
C ASN A 210 -13.81 -19.79 12.33
N MET A 211 -14.64 -18.77 12.46
CA MET A 211 -14.25 -17.52 13.14
C MET A 211 -13.87 -17.79 14.60
N ASP A 212 -14.63 -18.62 15.32
CA ASP A 212 -14.34 -19.01 16.72
C ASP A 212 -12.98 -19.70 16.85
N LEU A 213 -12.59 -20.54 15.89
CA LEU A 213 -11.25 -21.16 15.86
C LEU A 213 -10.11 -20.12 15.78
N MET A 214 -10.36 -18.98 15.17
CA MET A 214 -9.41 -17.87 15.04
C MET A 214 -9.55 -16.83 16.17
N GLN A 215 -10.62 -16.87 16.95
CA GLN A 215 -11.03 -15.84 17.93
C GLN A 215 -9.90 -15.35 18.85
N PRO A 216 -9.02 -16.20 19.40
CA PRO A 216 -7.94 -15.71 20.28
C PRO A 216 -7.01 -14.70 19.59
N VAL A 217 -6.73 -14.90 18.30
CA VAL A 217 -5.88 -14.00 17.50
C VAL A 217 -6.69 -12.76 17.07
N LEU A 218 -7.93 -12.95 16.60
CA LEU A 218 -8.79 -11.86 16.14
C LEU A 218 -9.09 -10.87 17.28
N SER A 219 -9.37 -11.37 18.50
CA SER A 219 -9.56 -10.53 19.68
C SER A 219 -8.30 -9.75 20.05
N ALA A 220 -7.12 -10.39 19.99
CA ALA A 220 -5.86 -9.72 20.25
C ALA A 220 -5.59 -8.60 19.22
N LEU A 221 -5.84 -8.87 17.94
CA LEU A 221 -5.70 -7.88 16.88
C LEU A 221 -6.66 -6.69 17.10
N ALA A 222 -7.95 -6.95 17.31
CA ALA A 222 -8.94 -5.91 17.53
C ALA A 222 -8.57 -4.99 18.72
N THR A 223 -8.16 -5.58 19.85
CA THR A 223 -7.72 -4.81 21.03
C THR A 223 -6.49 -3.96 20.72
N ARG A 224 -5.46 -4.54 20.06
CA ARG A 224 -4.23 -3.81 19.75
C ARG A 224 -4.43 -2.74 18.69
N PHE A 225 -5.34 -2.96 17.75
CA PHE A 225 -5.68 -1.95 16.74
C PHE A 225 -6.39 -0.74 17.38
N ASP A 226 -7.30 -0.97 18.32
CA ASP A 226 -7.93 0.12 19.07
C ASP A 226 -6.89 0.93 19.86
N GLU A 227 -5.98 0.26 20.58
CA GLU A 227 -4.90 0.90 21.36
C GLU A 227 -3.97 1.79 20.52
N ILE A 228 -3.76 1.47 19.24
CA ILE A 228 -2.93 2.28 18.33
C ILE A 228 -3.75 3.19 17.42
N GLY A 229 -5.07 3.24 17.59
CA GLY A 229 -5.97 4.11 16.85
C GLY A 229 -6.20 3.71 15.39
N LEU A 230 -6.08 2.42 15.05
CA LEU A 230 -6.56 1.90 13.77
C LEU A 230 -8.09 1.72 13.84
N PRO A 231 -8.87 2.35 12.95
CA PRO A 231 -10.32 2.41 13.03
C PRO A 231 -10.99 1.15 12.46
N LEU A 232 -10.66 -0.02 13.01
CA LEU A 232 -11.23 -1.30 12.60
C LEU A 232 -12.77 -1.26 12.74
N ARG A 233 -13.49 -1.78 11.73
CA ARG A 233 -14.95 -1.90 11.73
C ARG A 233 -15.42 -3.34 11.83
N SER A 234 -14.85 -4.23 11.00
CA SER A 234 -15.18 -5.65 11.02
C SER A 234 -13.95 -6.50 10.77
N ILE A 235 -14.04 -7.74 11.23
CA ILE A 235 -13.15 -8.84 10.85
C ILE A 235 -14.06 -9.97 10.38
N GLU A 236 -13.77 -10.53 9.22
CA GLU A 236 -14.63 -11.49 8.55
C GLU A 236 -13.84 -12.77 8.20
N ASN A 237 -14.49 -13.92 8.32
CA ASN A 237 -13.95 -15.20 7.84
C ASN A 237 -14.28 -15.33 6.35
N GLU A 238 -13.25 -15.53 5.54
CA GLU A 238 -13.32 -15.63 4.10
C GLU A 238 -13.32 -17.07 3.59
N PHE A 239 -13.25 -17.27 2.26
CA PHE A 239 -13.35 -18.58 1.62
C PHE A 239 -12.16 -19.49 1.88
N GLY A 240 -10.95 -18.94 1.87
CA GLY A 240 -9.72 -19.73 1.98
C GLY A 240 -9.45 -20.18 3.42
N PRO A 241 -8.66 -21.25 3.61
CA PRO A 241 -8.33 -21.76 4.94
C PRO A 241 -7.53 -20.75 5.77
N GLY A 242 -8.17 -20.13 6.77
CA GLY A 242 -7.59 -19.04 7.55
C GLY A 242 -7.54 -17.69 6.82
N GLN A 243 -8.32 -17.54 5.76
CA GLN A 243 -8.49 -16.24 5.09
C GLN A 243 -9.37 -15.32 5.92
N VAL A 244 -8.89 -14.11 6.13
CA VAL A 244 -9.52 -13.09 6.96
C VAL A 244 -9.62 -11.80 6.17
N GLU A 245 -10.78 -11.13 6.25
CA GLU A 245 -10.95 -9.76 5.77
C GLU A 245 -11.05 -8.79 6.94
N CYS A 246 -10.40 -7.64 6.82
CA CYS A 246 -10.54 -6.53 7.75
C CYS A 246 -11.04 -5.29 7.03
N THR A 247 -12.14 -4.70 7.54
CA THR A 247 -12.63 -3.41 7.06
C THR A 247 -12.37 -2.30 8.06
N PHE A 248 -12.14 -1.07 7.56
CA PHE A 248 -11.81 0.09 8.37
C PHE A 248 -12.73 1.26 8.08
N ALA A 249 -12.98 2.09 9.08
CA ALA A 249 -13.71 3.35 8.88
C ALA A 249 -12.92 4.27 7.92
N PRO A 250 -13.61 4.99 7.02
CA PRO A 250 -12.94 5.84 6.05
C PRO A 250 -12.15 6.97 6.72
N ARG A 251 -11.01 7.30 6.12
CA ARG A 251 -10.09 8.37 6.57
C ARG A 251 -9.64 9.22 5.37
N PRO A 252 -9.11 10.42 5.62
CA PRO A 252 -8.37 11.15 4.59
C PRO A 252 -7.31 10.26 3.94
N ALA A 253 -7.15 10.36 2.64
CA ALA A 253 -6.39 9.39 1.84
C ALA A 253 -4.95 9.12 2.31
N LEU A 254 -4.22 10.16 2.79
CA LEU A 254 -2.88 9.95 3.33
C LEU A 254 -2.91 9.16 4.64
N GLU A 255 -3.85 9.48 5.53
CA GLU A 255 -4.04 8.77 6.80
C GLU A 255 -4.44 7.31 6.54
N ALA A 256 -5.33 7.05 5.58
CA ALA A 256 -5.71 5.70 5.18
C ALA A 256 -4.50 4.89 4.64
N ALA A 257 -3.64 5.52 3.83
CA ALA A 257 -2.42 4.89 3.33
C ALA A 257 -1.43 4.57 4.48
N ASP A 258 -1.23 5.51 5.41
CA ASP A 258 -0.40 5.32 6.60
C ASP A 258 -0.95 4.19 7.49
N GLN A 259 -2.28 4.11 7.63
CA GLN A 259 -2.97 3.07 8.40
C GLN A 259 -2.85 1.69 7.73
N ALA A 260 -2.96 1.59 6.40
CA ALA A 260 -2.75 0.34 5.69
C ALA A 260 -1.32 -0.20 5.88
N LEU A 261 -0.31 0.67 5.85
CA LEU A 261 1.07 0.29 6.13
C LEU A 261 1.23 -0.20 7.58
N LEU A 262 0.67 0.52 8.56
CA LEU A 262 0.71 0.16 9.97
C LEU A 262 -0.07 -1.14 10.23
N PHE A 263 -1.25 -1.30 9.64
CA PHE A 263 -2.08 -2.51 9.74
C PHE A 263 -1.28 -3.76 9.35
N ARG A 264 -0.65 -3.76 8.17
CA ARG A 264 0.13 -4.92 7.70
C ARG A 264 1.28 -5.26 8.65
N THR A 265 2.06 -4.27 9.06
CA THR A 265 3.20 -4.52 9.95
C THR A 265 2.77 -4.89 11.37
N ALA A 266 1.70 -4.30 11.89
CA ALA A 266 1.14 -4.62 13.21
C ALA A 266 0.58 -6.06 13.25
N THR A 267 -0.25 -6.43 12.27
CA THR A 267 -0.83 -7.77 12.13
C THR A 267 0.27 -8.84 12.15
N ARG A 268 1.29 -8.70 11.30
CA ARG A 268 2.39 -9.66 11.23
C ARG A 268 3.15 -9.76 12.55
N GLN A 269 3.42 -8.63 13.21
CA GLN A 269 4.15 -8.60 14.48
C GLN A 269 3.35 -9.22 15.63
N ILE A 270 2.06 -8.95 15.71
CA ILE A 270 1.17 -9.49 16.76
C ILE A 270 0.99 -10.99 16.54
N CYS A 271 0.62 -11.43 15.34
CA CYS A 271 0.45 -12.84 15.00
C CYS A 271 1.73 -13.64 15.32
N ARG A 272 2.91 -13.15 14.92
CA ARG A 272 4.18 -13.85 15.16
C ARG A 272 4.47 -14.05 16.66
N ARG A 273 4.15 -13.07 17.50
CA ARG A 273 4.30 -13.19 18.98
C ARG A 273 3.37 -14.22 19.60
N MET A 274 2.27 -14.53 18.90
CA MET A 274 1.29 -15.53 19.34
C MET A 274 1.52 -16.92 18.73
N GLY A 275 2.60 -17.13 17.96
CA GLY A 275 2.90 -18.41 17.28
C GLY A 275 2.15 -18.58 15.94
N PHE A 276 1.66 -17.47 15.39
CA PHE A 276 0.96 -17.46 14.09
C PHE A 276 1.77 -16.72 13.04
N PHE A 277 1.42 -16.96 11.79
CA PHE A 277 1.98 -16.33 10.62
C PHE A 277 0.86 -15.58 9.88
N ALA A 278 1.09 -14.33 9.56
CA ALA A 278 0.19 -13.53 8.73
C ALA A 278 0.89 -13.19 7.42
N THR A 279 0.20 -13.44 6.29
CA THR A 279 0.69 -13.07 4.96
C THR A 279 -0.35 -12.28 4.20
N PHE A 280 0.11 -11.24 3.52
CA PHE A 280 -0.67 -10.42 2.58
C PHE A 280 -0.34 -10.77 1.11
N MET A 281 0.29 -11.92 0.86
CA MET A 281 0.44 -12.47 -0.48
C MET A 281 -0.94 -12.71 -1.09
N CYS A 282 -1.15 -12.28 -2.34
CA CYS A 282 -2.46 -12.37 -2.98
C CYS A 282 -2.98 -13.80 -3.05
N ARG A 283 -2.20 -14.73 -3.58
CA ARG A 283 -2.58 -16.15 -3.68
C ARG A 283 -1.42 -17.05 -3.29
N PRO A 284 -1.38 -17.56 -2.05
CA PRO A 284 -0.37 -18.52 -1.62
C PRO A 284 -0.37 -19.79 -2.47
N ALA A 285 0.82 -20.34 -2.78
CA ALA A 285 0.98 -21.59 -3.51
C ALA A 285 0.74 -22.81 -2.58
N LEU A 286 -0.37 -22.80 -1.89
CA LEU A 286 -0.81 -23.84 -0.95
C LEU A 286 -2.15 -24.40 -1.41
N LYS A 287 -2.33 -25.73 -1.23
CA LYS A 287 -3.55 -26.41 -1.68
C LYS A 287 -4.79 -25.84 -1.01
N GLY A 288 -5.78 -25.46 -1.80
CA GLY A 288 -7.06 -24.96 -1.33
C GLY A 288 -7.08 -23.46 -1.00
N PHE A 289 -5.98 -22.73 -1.25
CA PHE A 289 -5.93 -21.30 -0.99
C PHE A 289 -6.50 -20.51 -2.17
N TYR A 290 -7.34 -19.52 -1.84
CA TYR A 290 -7.95 -18.58 -2.79
C TYR A 290 -7.13 -17.30 -2.92
N SER A 291 -7.48 -16.49 -3.92
CA SER A 291 -6.88 -15.17 -4.07
C SER A 291 -7.51 -14.19 -3.10
N SER A 292 -6.69 -13.41 -2.43
CA SER A 292 -7.08 -12.30 -1.57
C SER A 292 -7.12 -10.98 -2.35
N GLY A 293 -8.07 -10.13 -2.04
CA GLY A 293 -8.25 -8.82 -2.62
C GLY A 293 -7.97 -7.68 -1.64
N TRP A 294 -7.74 -6.50 -2.20
CA TRP A 294 -7.87 -5.23 -1.51
C TRP A 294 -8.87 -4.38 -2.26
N HIS A 295 -10.08 -4.29 -1.72
CA HIS A 295 -11.11 -3.41 -2.27
C HIS A 295 -10.93 -2.01 -1.71
N LEU A 296 -10.65 -1.06 -2.61
CA LEU A 296 -10.40 0.33 -2.25
C LEU A 296 -11.68 1.15 -2.40
N HIS A 297 -12.31 1.50 -1.28
CA HIS A 297 -13.44 2.41 -1.24
C HIS A 297 -12.96 3.85 -1.27
N GLN A 298 -13.57 4.68 -2.10
CA GLN A 298 -13.15 6.06 -2.27
C GLN A 298 -14.30 6.99 -2.60
N SER A 299 -14.21 8.21 -2.10
CA SER A 299 -15.06 9.33 -2.47
C SER A 299 -14.27 10.64 -2.39
N LEU A 300 -14.76 11.66 -3.09
CA LEU A 300 -14.28 13.03 -2.92
C LEU A 300 -15.26 13.80 -2.04
N VAL A 301 -14.71 14.66 -1.21
CA VAL A 301 -15.50 15.57 -0.37
C VAL A 301 -15.07 17.02 -0.60
N ASP A 302 -16.01 17.93 -0.43
CA ASP A 302 -15.72 19.36 -0.43
C ASP A 302 -14.79 19.71 0.73
N GLY A 303 -13.70 20.37 0.44
CA GLY A 303 -12.62 20.63 1.41
C GLY A 303 -13.01 21.59 2.55
N LYS A 304 -14.11 22.34 2.42
CA LYS A 304 -14.61 23.25 3.45
C LYS A 304 -15.76 22.67 4.26
N SER A 305 -16.75 22.10 3.58
CA SER A 305 -17.97 21.59 4.22
C SER A 305 -17.90 20.11 4.61
N GLY A 306 -16.98 19.35 4.03
CA GLY A 306 -16.92 17.89 4.19
C GLY A 306 -18.04 17.14 3.44
N ARG A 307 -18.88 17.82 2.66
CA ARG A 307 -19.98 17.20 1.91
C ARG A 307 -19.40 16.25 0.84
N ASN A 308 -19.99 15.07 0.75
CA ASN A 308 -19.65 14.09 -0.29
C ASN A 308 -20.01 14.65 -1.69
N LEU A 309 -19.00 14.72 -2.56
CA LEU A 309 -19.13 15.26 -3.94
C LEU A 309 -19.59 14.18 -4.94
N PHE A 310 -19.59 12.91 -4.57
CA PHE A 310 -20.11 11.84 -5.42
C PHE A 310 -21.62 11.65 -5.26
N MET A 311 -22.18 12.10 -4.15
CA MET A 311 -23.62 11.98 -3.85
C MET A 311 -24.45 12.72 -4.91
N PRO A 312 -25.37 12.03 -5.63
CA PRO A 312 -26.22 12.65 -6.63
C PRO A 312 -27.30 13.52 -5.98
N ALA A 313 -27.83 14.48 -6.76
CA ALA A 313 -28.89 15.36 -6.31
C ALA A 313 -30.31 14.88 -6.72
N ARG A 314 -30.40 13.90 -7.64
CA ARG A 314 -31.67 13.44 -8.21
C ARG A 314 -31.92 11.98 -7.90
N GLU A 315 -33.20 11.66 -7.62
CA GLU A 315 -33.65 10.27 -7.59
C GLU A 315 -33.28 9.54 -8.90
N ARG A 316 -32.89 8.28 -8.80
CA ARG A 316 -32.46 7.39 -9.90
C ARG A 316 -31.08 7.69 -10.52
N GLU A 317 -30.35 8.66 -10.02
CA GLU A 317 -28.93 8.82 -10.33
C GLU A 317 -28.09 8.07 -9.28
N TYR A 318 -27.03 7.42 -9.71
CA TYR A 318 -26.11 6.71 -8.79
C TYR A 318 -24.97 7.60 -8.30
N LEU A 319 -24.56 8.56 -9.12
CA LEU A 319 -23.47 9.48 -8.85
C LEU A 319 -23.82 10.89 -9.31
N SER A 320 -23.17 11.88 -8.71
CA SER A 320 -23.18 13.26 -9.23
C SER A 320 -22.46 13.34 -10.58
N PRO A 321 -22.64 14.42 -11.35
CA PRO A 321 -21.85 14.65 -12.57
C PRO A 321 -20.33 14.60 -12.34
N LEU A 322 -19.87 15.11 -11.20
CA LEU A 322 -18.45 15.02 -10.80
C LEU A 322 -18.05 13.58 -10.55
N GLY A 323 -18.89 12.81 -9.86
CA GLY A 323 -18.66 11.38 -9.61
C GLY A 323 -18.57 10.57 -10.91
N TYR A 324 -19.48 10.82 -11.88
CA TYR A 324 -19.41 10.17 -13.19
C TYR A 324 -18.15 10.53 -13.96
N ALA A 325 -17.70 11.78 -13.91
CA ALA A 325 -16.46 12.18 -14.55
C ALA A 325 -15.23 11.53 -13.91
N PHE A 326 -15.20 11.44 -12.57
CA PHE A 326 -14.15 10.72 -11.84
C PHE A 326 -14.13 9.22 -12.24
N LEU A 327 -15.30 8.59 -12.29
CA LEU A 327 -15.46 7.21 -12.76
C LEU A 327 -14.97 7.04 -14.21
N GLY A 328 -15.30 7.99 -15.10
CA GLY A 328 -14.81 8.01 -16.48
C GLY A 328 -13.28 7.96 -16.57
N GLY A 329 -12.60 8.69 -15.68
CA GLY A 329 -11.14 8.64 -15.57
C GLY A 329 -10.62 7.27 -15.11
N LEU A 330 -11.26 6.67 -14.12
CA LEU A 330 -10.89 5.32 -13.65
C LEU A 330 -11.06 4.26 -14.74
N MET A 331 -12.14 4.37 -15.54
CA MET A 331 -12.41 3.46 -16.66
C MET A 331 -11.40 3.62 -17.78
N THR A 332 -11.09 4.86 -18.15
CA THR A 332 -10.14 5.18 -19.22
C THR A 332 -8.72 4.72 -18.91
N HIS A 333 -8.29 4.91 -17.68
CA HIS A 333 -6.91 4.59 -17.23
C HIS A 333 -6.82 3.28 -16.46
N ALA A 334 -7.80 2.36 -16.58
CA ALA A 334 -7.84 1.10 -15.86
C ALA A 334 -6.55 0.27 -16.04
N GLY A 335 -6.12 0.07 -17.29
CA GLY A 335 -4.90 -0.68 -17.61
C GLY A 335 -3.63 -0.10 -16.98
N PRO A 336 -3.31 1.19 -17.22
CA PRO A 336 -2.16 1.87 -16.61
C PRO A 336 -2.17 1.96 -15.09
N CYS A 337 -3.35 1.94 -14.45
CA CYS A 337 -3.48 1.90 -12.98
C CYS A 337 -3.12 0.53 -12.40
N THR A 338 -3.26 -0.54 -13.19
CA THR A 338 -3.13 -1.92 -12.70
C THR A 338 -1.80 -2.20 -12.00
N PRO A 339 -0.60 -1.79 -12.48
CA PRO A 339 0.65 -2.14 -11.81
C PRO A 339 0.85 -1.41 -10.47
N PHE A 340 0.06 -0.39 -10.15
CA PHE A 340 0.04 0.24 -8.83
C PHE A 340 -0.90 -0.48 -7.85
N ALA A 341 -1.99 -1.05 -8.35
CA ALA A 341 -2.97 -1.79 -7.57
C ALA A 341 -2.61 -3.28 -7.43
N THR A 342 -1.93 -3.84 -8.43
CA THR A 342 -1.53 -5.25 -8.54
C THR A 342 -0.06 -5.32 -8.96
N PRO A 343 0.88 -4.98 -8.04
CA PRO A 343 2.29 -4.82 -8.37
C PRO A 343 3.11 -6.10 -8.39
N THR A 344 2.54 -7.27 -8.08
CA THR A 344 3.27 -8.55 -8.06
C THR A 344 2.89 -9.46 -9.22
N VAL A 345 3.76 -10.37 -9.59
CA VAL A 345 3.44 -11.44 -10.56
C VAL A 345 2.25 -12.27 -10.07
N ASN A 346 2.18 -12.49 -8.76
CA ASN A 346 1.17 -13.31 -8.10
C ASN A 346 -0.24 -12.69 -8.15
N GLY A 347 -0.36 -11.37 -8.08
CA GLY A 347 -1.64 -10.68 -8.06
C GLY A 347 -2.50 -10.93 -9.30
N TYR A 348 -1.87 -11.17 -10.46
CA TYR A 348 -2.58 -11.46 -11.71
C TYR A 348 -3.23 -12.85 -11.74
N ARG A 349 -2.89 -13.74 -10.80
CA ARG A 349 -3.59 -15.03 -10.61
C ARG A 349 -5.05 -14.86 -10.17
N ARG A 350 -5.42 -13.66 -9.75
CA ARG A 350 -6.76 -13.31 -9.26
C ARG A 350 -7.74 -12.97 -10.40
N TYR A 351 -7.27 -12.44 -11.53
CA TYR A 351 -8.12 -11.94 -12.61
C TYR A 351 -8.67 -13.09 -13.46
N ARG A 352 -9.78 -13.67 -12.99
CA ARG A 352 -10.46 -14.81 -13.64
C ARG A 352 -11.95 -14.54 -13.72
N PRO A 353 -12.63 -14.91 -14.82
CA PRO A 353 -14.08 -14.84 -14.89
C PRO A 353 -14.74 -15.62 -13.74
N ASN A 354 -15.81 -15.08 -13.18
CA ASN A 354 -16.60 -15.67 -12.10
C ASN A 354 -15.85 -15.94 -10.79
N SER A 355 -14.78 -15.20 -10.52
CA SER A 355 -13.95 -15.33 -9.31
C SER A 355 -14.12 -14.19 -8.31
N LEU A 356 -15.20 -13.38 -8.45
CA LEU A 356 -15.43 -12.12 -7.69
C LEU A 356 -14.33 -11.07 -7.89
N ALA A 357 -13.43 -11.29 -8.86
CA ALA A 357 -12.42 -10.36 -9.30
C ALA A 357 -12.67 -9.95 -10.76
N PRO A 358 -12.44 -8.68 -11.12
CA PRO A 358 -12.65 -8.20 -12.49
C PRO A 358 -11.57 -8.71 -13.44
N ASP A 359 -11.93 -8.96 -14.69
CA ASP A 359 -10.99 -9.24 -15.78
C ASP A 359 -10.93 -8.11 -16.82
N ARG A 360 -11.83 -7.13 -16.72
CA ARG A 360 -11.94 -6.00 -17.65
C ARG A 360 -12.43 -4.72 -16.99
N ALA A 361 -12.27 -3.59 -17.68
CA ALA A 361 -12.66 -2.27 -17.20
C ALA A 361 -14.19 -2.11 -17.27
N THR A 362 -14.91 -2.60 -16.25
CA THR A 362 -16.37 -2.55 -16.11
C THR A 362 -16.79 -1.77 -14.87
N TRP A 363 -17.99 -1.24 -14.87
CA TRP A 363 -18.60 -0.64 -13.69
C TRP A 363 -20.11 -0.93 -13.64
N CYS A 364 -20.64 -1.03 -12.43
CA CYS A 364 -22.09 -1.13 -12.21
C CYS A 364 -22.44 -0.69 -10.79
N TYR A 365 -23.74 -0.43 -10.57
CA TYR A 365 -24.28 -0.21 -9.23
C TYR A 365 -24.43 -1.55 -8.51
N ASP A 366 -23.86 -1.62 -7.30
CA ASP A 366 -23.95 -2.75 -6.36
C ASP A 366 -23.69 -4.14 -6.98
N HIS A 367 -22.72 -4.26 -7.87
CA HIS A 367 -22.36 -5.50 -8.57
C HIS A 367 -20.92 -5.93 -8.27
N ARG A 368 -20.71 -7.12 -7.69
CA ARG A 368 -19.39 -7.58 -7.24
C ARG A 368 -18.48 -8.17 -8.33
N GLY A 369 -18.98 -8.39 -9.53
CA GLY A 369 -18.19 -8.87 -10.68
C GLY A 369 -17.48 -7.78 -11.47
N VAL A 370 -17.81 -6.49 -11.24
CA VAL A 370 -17.24 -5.36 -11.98
C VAL A 370 -15.94 -4.86 -11.38
N MET A 371 -15.17 -4.09 -12.15
CA MET A 371 -13.96 -3.42 -11.70
C MET A 371 -14.28 -2.30 -10.69
N ILE A 372 -15.25 -1.46 -11.01
CA ILE A 372 -15.70 -0.37 -10.13
C ILE A 372 -17.16 -0.59 -9.74
N ARG A 373 -17.36 -0.93 -8.47
CA ARG A 373 -18.68 -1.04 -7.87
C ARG A 373 -19.10 0.30 -7.28
N VAL A 374 -20.21 0.86 -7.74
CA VAL A 374 -20.79 2.10 -7.21
C VAL A 374 -21.79 1.76 -6.11
N LEU A 375 -21.72 2.45 -5.00
CA LEU A 375 -22.55 2.24 -3.81
C LEU A 375 -23.08 3.57 -3.29
N GLY A 376 -24.30 3.57 -2.74
CA GLY A 376 -24.97 4.75 -2.21
C GLY A 376 -26.03 5.28 -3.15
N GLY A 377 -26.23 6.59 -3.18
CA GLY A 377 -27.26 7.24 -4.00
C GLY A 377 -27.69 8.60 -3.42
N PRO A 378 -28.88 9.09 -3.81
CA PRO A 378 -29.41 10.34 -3.27
C PRO A 378 -29.50 10.31 -1.73
N ASP A 379 -29.14 11.42 -1.09
CA ASP A 379 -29.19 11.61 0.35
C ASP A 379 -28.34 10.62 1.19
N ASP A 380 -27.50 9.80 0.52
CA ASP A 380 -26.57 8.92 1.21
C ASP A 380 -25.15 9.53 1.26
N PRO A 381 -24.69 10.03 2.41
CA PRO A 381 -23.35 10.60 2.56
C PRO A 381 -22.23 9.55 2.39
N ALA A 382 -22.57 8.25 2.40
CA ALA A 382 -21.63 7.15 2.16
C ALA A 382 -21.53 6.77 0.68
N THR A 383 -22.10 7.55 -0.23
CA THR A 383 -21.98 7.34 -1.70
C THR A 383 -20.49 7.30 -2.10
N ARG A 384 -20.08 6.21 -2.75
CA ARG A 384 -18.67 5.92 -3.03
C ARG A 384 -18.48 4.98 -4.20
N MET A 385 -17.26 4.86 -4.63
CA MET A 385 -16.78 3.84 -5.57
C MET A 385 -15.87 2.87 -4.83
N GLU A 386 -16.03 1.59 -5.12
CA GLU A 386 -15.16 0.51 -4.68
C GLU A 386 -14.38 -0.01 -5.89
N ASN A 387 -13.06 0.19 -5.88
CA ASN A 387 -12.20 -0.42 -6.89
C ASN A 387 -11.75 -1.80 -6.42
N ARG A 388 -12.01 -2.82 -7.24
CA ARG A 388 -11.85 -4.24 -6.87
C ARG A 388 -10.64 -4.92 -7.51
N ILE A 389 -9.75 -4.15 -8.20
CA ILE A 389 -8.57 -4.73 -8.86
C ILE A 389 -7.40 -4.99 -7.91
N GLY A 390 -7.37 -4.36 -6.74
CA GLY A 390 -6.21 -4.36 -5.86
C GLY A 390 -5.89 -5.70 -5.23
N GLU A 391 -4.61 -5.96 -5.00
CA GLU A 391 -4.11 -7.06 -4.18
C GLU A 391 -3.65 -6.58 -2.81
N PRO A 392 -3.67 -7.42 -1.75
CA PRO A 392 -3.31 -6.99 -0.40
C PRO A 392 -1.87 -6.50 -0.24
N SER A 393 -0.97 -6.92 -1.12
CA SER A 393 0.44 -6.52 -1.15
C SER A 393 0.68 -5.17 -1.84
N ALA A 394 -0.34 -4.55 -2.44
CA ALA A 394 -0.21 -3.26 -3.11
C ALA A 394 0.44 -2.20 -2.21
N ASN A 395 1.27 -1.34 -2.79
CA ASN A 395 1.78 -0.18 -2.08
C ASN A 395 0.63 0.82 -1.82
N PRO A 396 0.25 1.07 -0.55
CA PRO A 396 -0.96 1.84 -0.24
C PRO A 396 -0.93 3.26 -0.81
N TYR A 397 0.24 3.87 -0.83
CA TYR A 397 0.39 5.23 -1.35
C TYR A 397 0.26 5.26 -2.88
N LEU A 398 0.85 4.29 -3.58
CA LEU A 398 0.83 4.23 -5.04
C LEU A 398 -0.54 3.79 -5.57
N TYR A 399 -1.20 2.87 -4.88
CA TYR A 399 -2.56 2.45 -5.26
C TYR A 399 -3.53 3.63 -5.14
N ILE A 400 -3.58 4.29 -3.98
CA ILE A 400 -4.48 5.43 -3.77
C ILE A 400 -4.15 6.59 -4.72
N LEU A 401 -2.87 6.91 -4.89
CA LEU A 401 -2.46 8.00 -5.79
C LEU A 401 -2.86 7.75 -7.24
N SER A 402 -2.80 6.47 -7.72
CA SER A 402 -3.18 6.13 -9.09
C SER A 402 -4.66 6.41 -9.35
N GLN A 403 -5.52 6.17 -8.35
CA GLN A 403 -6.94 6.45 -8.43
C GLN A 403 -7.21 7.97 -8.47
N ILE A 404 -6.48 8.74 -7.65
CA ILE A 404 -6.61 10.20 -7.64
C ILE A 404 -6.15 10.80 -8.97
N VAL A 405 -5.03 10.33 -9.52
CA VAL A 405 -4.51 10.80 -10.82
C VAL A 405 -5.52 10.53 -11.94
N ALA A 406 -5.98 9.28 -12.05
CA ALA A 406 -6.94 8.87 -13.07
C ALA A 406 -8.29 9.61 -12.93
N GLY A 407 -8.81 9.67 -11.69
CA GLY A 407 -10.10 10.32 -11.44
C GLY A 407 -10.05 11.85 -11.66
N LEU A 408 -8.94 12.52 -11.31
CA LEU A 408 -8.77 13.95 -11.60
C LEU A 408 -8.71 14.23 -13.10
N ASP A 409 -8.03 13.39 -13.87
CA ASP A 409 -8.04 13.50 -15.34
C ASP A 409 -9.46 13.37 -15.89
N GLY A 410 -10.24 12.43 -15.35
CA GLY A 410 -11.64 12.28 -15.69
C GLY A 410 -12.47 13.56 -15.44
N ILE A 411 -12.28 14.20 -14.29
CA ILE A 411 -12.95 15.46 -13.94
C ILE A 411 -12.49 16.60 -14.86
N GLU A 412 -11.18 16.75 -15.08
CA GLU A 412 -10.58 17.82 -15.88
C GLU A 412 -11.01 17.73 -17.36
N ASN A 413 -11.09 16.52 -17.91
CA ASN A 413 -11.43 16.25 -19.30
C ASN A 413 -12.90 15.85 -19.50
N LYS A 414 -13.72 15.81 -18.44
CA LYS A 414 -15.14 15.43 -18.47
C LYS A 414 -15.36 14.07 -19.14
N LEU A 415 -14.53 13.10 -18.76
CA LEU A 415 -14.60 11.74 -19.31
C LEU A 415 -15.88 11.04 -18.85
N GLU A 416 -16.47 10.25 -19.75
CA GLU A 416 -17.69 9.49 -19.48
C GLU A 416 -17.35 8.00 -19.27
N PRO A 417 -17.92 7.33 -18.25
CA PRO A 417 -17.66 5.91 -18.00
C PRO A 417 -18.42 4.97 -18.96
N GLY A 418 -19.34 5.51 -19.76
CA GLY A 418 -20.29 4.71 -20.53
C GLY A 418 -21.41 4.14 -19.66
N THR A 419 -22.21 3.23 -20.23
CA THR A 419 -23.31 2.55 -19.52
C THR A 419 -22.81 1.56 -18.48
N PRO A 420 -23.59 1.31 -17.39
CA PRO A 420 -23.25 0.25 -16.45
C PRO A 420 -23.30 -1.15 -17.12
N ASP A 421 -22.50 -2.06 -16.60
CA ASP A 421 -22.29 -3.40 -17.15
C ASP A 421 -22.92 -4.46 -16.23
N ASP A 422 -24.14 -4.91 -16.54
CA ASP A 422 -24.88 -5.91 -15.74
C ASP A 422 -24.36 -7.36 -15.93
N ASP A 423 -23.66 -7.61 -17.03
CA ASP A 423 -22.98 -8.88 -17.32
C ASP A 423 -21.48 -8.58 -17.58
N PRO A 424 -20.71 -8.31 -16.52
CA PRO A 424 -19.37 -7.73 -16.63
C PRO A 424 -18.38 -8.63 -17.38
N TYR A 425 -18.48 -9.96 -17.27
CA TYR A 425 -17.55 -10.87 -17.92
C TYR A 425 -17.80 -11.08 -19.42
N ASN A 426 -18.97 -10.69 -19.91
CA ASN A 426 -19.34 -10.68 -21.34
C ASN A 426 -19.40 -9.26 -21.93
N ALA A 427 -19.19 -8.22 -21.14
CA ALA A 427 -19.22 -6.84 -21.58
C ALA A 427 -18.17 -6.55 -22.66
N ASN A 428 -18.51 -5.76 -23.67
CA ASN A 428 -17.58 -5.29 -24.68
C ASN A 428 -16.76 -4.11 -24.13
N ARG A 429 -15.86 -4.40 -23.22
CA ARG A 429 -14.98 -3.45 -22.53
C ARG A 429 -13.51 -3.89 -22.66
N PRO A 430 -12.55 -2.96 -22.57
CA PRO A 430 -11.15 -3.30 -22.57
C PRO A 430 -10.80 -4.29 -21.46
N MET A 431 -10.05 -5.34 -21.81
CA MET A 431 -9.51 -6.29 -20.83
C MET A 431 -8.46 -5.60 -19.96
N LEU A 432 -8.44 -5.94 -18.68
CA LEU A 432 -7.32 -5.59 -17.81
C LEU A 432 -6.05 -6.36 -18.24
N PRO A 433 -4.87 -5.82 -18.00
CA PRO A 433 -3.62 -6.56 -18.25
C PRO A 433 -3.64 -7.92 -17.54
N ALA A 434 -3.33 -8.97 -18.26
CA ALA A 434 -3.33 -10.34 -17.72
C ALA A 434 -2.03 -10.73 -16.98
N SER A 435 -1.03 -9.86 -16.97
CA SER A 435 0.26 -10.12 -16.32
C SER A 435 0.95 -8.82 -15.93
N LEU A 436 1.89 -8.90 -14.99
CA LEU A 436 2.71 -7.76 -14.59
C LEU A 436 3.44 -7.12 -15.78
N PRO A 437 4.13 -7.85 -16.68
CA PRO A 437 4.72 -7.24 -17.89
C PRO A 437 3.72 -6.46 -18.73
N ALA A 438 2.54 -7.02 -19.00
CA ALA A 438 1.51 -6.35 -19.79
C ALA A 438 1.00 -5.05 -19.12
N ALA A 439 0.88 -5.06 -17.79
CA ALA A 439 0.49 -3.89 -17.02
C ALA A 439 1.57 -2.79 -17.03
N LEU A 440 2.84 -3.19 -16.94
CA LEU A 440 3.96 -2.25 -17.05
C LEU A 440 4.05 -1.63 -18.45
N ASP A 441 3.77 -2.40 -19.50
CA ASP A 441 3.71 -1.90 -20.87
C ASP A 441 2.53 -0.92 -21.08
N ALA A 442 1.39 -1.17 -20.40
CA ALA A 442 0.27 -0.22 -20.40
C ALA A 442 0.65 1.10 -19.72
N LEU A 443 1.32 1.03 -18.56
CA LEU A 443 1.82 2.21 -17.84
C LEU A 443 2.87 2.99 -18.64
N GLU A 444 3.79 2.30 -19.32
CA GLU A 444 4.85 2.93 -20.11
C GLU A 444 4.30 3.78 -21.26
N ARG A 445 3.22 3.30 -21.89
CA ARG A 445 2.55 3.99 -23.00
C ARG A 445 1.62 5.12 -22.56
N GLU A 446 1.32 5.22 -21.26
CA GLU A 446 0.36 6.18 -20.72
C GLU A 446 1.04 7.52 -20.36
N PRO A 447 0.75 8.61 -21.09
CA PRO A 447 1.37 9.90 -20.82
C PRO A 447 0.90 10.55 -19.52
N LEU A 448 -0.31 10.25 -19.04
CA LEU A 448 -0.88 10.86 -17.85
C LEU A 448 0.01 10.66 -16.63
N PHE A 449 0.45 9.42 -16.35
CA PHE A 449 1.27 9.14 -15.19
C PHE A 449 2.65 9.77 -15.28
N ARG A 450 3.24 9.84 -16.49
CA ARG A 450 4.50 10.56 -16.71
C ARG A 450 4.35 12.06 -16.44
N ALA A 451 3.29 12.67 -16.91
CA ALA A 451 3.00 14.09 -16.66
C ALA A 451 2.77 14.40 -15.17
N GLN A 452 2.11 13.50 -14.43
CA GLN A 452 1.72 13.75 -13.04
C GLN A 452 2.77 13.33 -12.01
N LEU A 453 3.46 12.22 -12.26
CA LEU A 453 4.46 11.66 -11.34
C LEU A 453 5.89 12.05 -11.72
N GLY A 454 6.12 12.41 -12.96
CA GLY A 454 7.42 12.71 -13.57
C GLY A 454 8.04 11.49 -14.26
N GLU A 455 8.78 11.76 -15.34
CA GLU A 455 9.49 10.73 -16.12
C GLU A 455 10.41 9.88 -15.23
N VAL A 456 11.16 10.54 -14.35
CA VAL A 456 12.13 9.91 -13.44
C VAL A 456 11.48 8.83 -12.56
N PHE A 457 10.31 9.11 -11.99
CA PHE A 457 9.62 8.13 -11.16
C PHE A 457 9.06 6.97 -11.99
N VAL A 458 8.44 7.26 -13.13
CA VAL A 458 7.83 6.21 -13.95
C VAL A 458 8.90 5.27 -14.49
N ASP A 459 10.01 5.79 -15.02
CA ASP A 459 11.13 4.98 -15.51
C ASP A 459 11.78 4.14 -14.41
N TYR A 460 11.93 4.74 -13.22
CA TYR A 460 12.39 4.02 -12.03
C TYR A 460 11.48 2.85 -11.68
N PHE A 461 10.17 3.11 -11.58
CA PHE A 461 9.17 2.09 -11.20
C PHE A 461 9.11 0.96 -12.23
N LEU A 462 9.07 1.31 -13.53
CA LEU A 462 9.11 0.34 -14.62
C LEU A 462 10.35 -0.55 -14.55
N LYS A 463 11.53 0.03 -14.36
CA LYS A 463 12.80 -0.74 -14.28
C LYS A 463 12.80 -1.67 -13.07
N LEU A 464 12.34 -1.18 -11.90
CA LEU A 464 12.27 -1.94 -10.66
C LEU A 464 11.35 -3.17 -10.81
N LYS A 465 10.15 -2.97 -11.36
CA LYS A 465 9.16 -4.05 -11.51
C LYS A 465 9.46 -4.99 -12.68
N ARG A 466 10.10 -4.50 -13.75
CA ARG A 466 10.61 -5.34 -14.84
C ARG A 466 11.75 -6.25 -14.40
N ASN A 467 12.58 -5.81 -13.46
CA ASN A 467 13.63 -6.67 -12.88
C ASN A 467 13.01 -7.87 -12.15
N GLU A 468 12.00 -7.64 -11.32
CA GLU A 468 11.24 -8.69 -10.61
C GLU A 468 10.57 -9.66 -11.59
N ALA A 469 9.83 -9.13 -12.58
CA ALA A 469 9.17 -9.94 -13.61
C ALA A 469 10.19 -10.75 -14.46
N GLY A 470 11.35 -10.16 -14.74
CA GLY A 470 12.45 -10.83 -15.46
C GLY A 470 13.04 -12.01 -14.69
N ARG A 471 13.22 -11.87 -13.36
CA ARG A 471 13.67 -12.98 -12.50
C ARG A 471 12.65 -14.14 -12.50
N PHE A 472 11.37 -13.83 -12.46
CA PHE A 472 10.33 -14.85 -12.58
C PHE A 472 10.35 -15.55 -13.94
N ALA A 473 10.46 -14.80 -15.03
CA ALA A 473 10.52 -15.36 -16.38
C ALA A 473 11.76 -16.26 -16.57
N GLN A 474 12.91 -15.87 -16.03
CA GLN A 474 14.12 -16.66 -16.07
C GLN A 474 13.96 -17.95 -15.26
N TRP A 475 13.42 -17.87 -14.04
CA TRP A 475 13.16 -19.07 -13.23
C TRP A 475 12.21 -20.05 -13.94
N ARG A 476 11.13 -19.55 -14.55
CA ARG A 476 10.19 -20.43 -15.32
C ARG A 476 10.90 -21.17 -16.45
N LYS A 477 11.75 -20.45 -17.19
CA LYS A 477 12.55 -21.03 -18.28
C LYS A 477 13.47 -22.13 -17.76
N ASP A 478 14.19 -21.86 -16.68
CA ASP A 478 15.15 -22.79 -16.09
C ASP A 478 14.47 -24.03 -15.49
N ALA A 479 13.28 -23.85 -14.91
CA ALA A 479 12.44 -24.92 -14.38
C ALA A 479 11.65 -25.69 -15.45
N GLY A 480 11.71 -25.29 -16.72
CA GLY A 480 10.95 -25.90 -17.82
C GLY A 480 9.43 -25.81 -17.65
N ARG A 481 8.93 -24.82 -16.86
CA ARG A 481 7.49 -24.67 -16.59
C ARG A 481 6.80 -23.85 -17.68
N GLN A 482 5.70 -24.38 -18.18
CA GLN A 482 4.76 -23.64 -19.02
C GLN A 482 3.96 -22.62 -18.17
N GLU A 483 3.33 -21.68 -18.85
CA GLU A 483 2.41 -20.75 -18.21
C GLU A 483 1.12 -21.48 -17.84
N ASP A 484 0.80 -21.48 -16.55
CA ASP A 484 -0.47 -21.96 -16.02
C ASP A 484 -1.02 -20.89 -15.05
N ASP A 485 -2.26 -21.09 -14.63
CA ASP A 485 -2.95 -20.15 -13.75
C ASP A 485 -2.68 -20.40 -12.26
N GLU A 486 -1.92 -21.44 -11.92
CA GLU A 486 -1.65 -21.74 -10.51
C GLU A 486 -0.39 -21.02 -10.00
N PRO A 487 -0.38 -20.58 -8.75
CA PRO A 487 0.79 -19.95 -8.15
C PRO A 487 1.94 -20.96 -8.04
N THR A 488 3.14 -20.47 -8.23
CA THR A 488 4.35 -21.30 -8.31
C THR A 488 5.14 -21.26 -6.99
N GLU A 489 6.08 -22.20 -6.83
CA GLU A 489 7.03 -22.20 -5.72
C GLU A 489 7.87 -20.92 -5.70
N TRP A 490 8.22 -20.35 -6.86
CA TRP A 490 8.94 -19.08 -6.92
C TRP A 490 8.12 -17.94 -6.31
N GLU A 491 6.82 -17.86 -6.65
CA GLU A 491 5.92 -16.85 -6.09
C GLU A 491 5.78 -17.03 -4.59
N GLN A 492 5.68 -18.28 -4.11
CA GLN A 492 5.63 -18.60 -2.68
C GLN A 492 6.89 -18.12 -1.95
N ASN A 493 8.06 -18.42 -2.48
CA ASN A 493 9.32 -17.99 -1.89
C ASN A 493 9.50 -16.46 -1.94
N GLU A 494 9.07 -15.82 -3.03
CA GLU A 494 9.24 -14.38 -3.25
C GLU A 494 8.35 -13.54 -2.34
N TYR A 495 7.07 -13.92 -2.15
CA TYR A 495 6.06 -13.03 -1.59
C TYR A 495 5.50 -13.44 -0.24
N PHE A 496 5.51 -14.73 0.10
CA PHE A 496 4.76 -15.26 1.25
C PHE A 496 5.22 -14.67 2.59
N ASP A 497 6.53 -14.51 2.78
CA ASP A 497 7.11 -13.88 3.98
C ASP A 497 7.42 -12.39 3.78
N PHE A 498 7.37 -11.90 2.57
CA PHE A 498 7.68 -10.49 2.29
C PHE A 498 6.51 -9.58 2.61
N PHE A 499 5.30 -9.99 2.25
CA PHE A 499 4.08 -9.23 2.46
C PHE A 499 3.21 -9.74 3.61
#